data_e8e73ce079307a3f611917d0b180609d
#
_entry.id   e8e73ce079307a3f611917d0b180609d
#
_cell.length_a   1.000
_cell.length_b   1.000
_cell.length_c   1.000
_cell.angle_alpha   90.00
_cell.angle_beta   90.00
_cell.angle_gamma   90.00
#
_symmetry.space_group_name_H-M   'P 1'
#
loop_
_entity.id
_entity.type
_entity.pdbx_description
1 polymer ?
#
loop_
_entity_poly.entity_id
_entity_poly.type
_entity_poly.pdbx_seq_one_letter_code
_entity_poly.pdbx_strand_id
1 'polypeptide(L)'
;ALWQIRAGRIVVAAGAIERPLVFPDNDRPGVMSAEAALFYLRRHDLLVGERIVVATNNDKAYAVARALATAGARVAIADMRASAAPQTAEGLSVLPGARVTAVEGEDGVEAVRVGGRRVEADCLLVSGGFTPTVHLHAQAKGKLRYEESLAAFVPAERLPGLVVAGAANGRFSLSGVL
;
A
#
# COMPACT_ATOMS: atom_id res chain seq x y z
N ALA A 1 14.45 -30.30 -3.36
CA ALA A 1 15.53 -30.43 -4.35
C ALA A 1 16.21 -29.06 -4.51
N LEU A 2 17.56 -29.03 -4.59
CA LEU A 2 18.34 -27.84 -4.88
C LEU A 2 18.64 -27.83 -6.38
N TRP A 3 18.31 -26.74 -7.05
CA TRP A 3 18.57 -26.56 -8.48
C TRP A 3 19.69 -25.58 -8.67
N GLN A 4 20.68 -25.92 -9.50
CA GLN A 4 21.71 -25.01 -9.95
C GLN A 4 21.41 -24.59 -11.40
N ILE A 5 21.04 -23.31 -11.59
CA ILE A 5 20.65 -22.78 -12.90
C ILE A 5 21.76 -21.84 -13.38
N ARG A 6 22.32 -22.11 -14.57
CA ARG A 6 23.21 -21.20 -15.27
C ARG A 6 22.43 -20.45 -16.33
N ALA A 7 22.31 -19.14 -16.19
CA ALA A 7 21.58 -18.29 -17.13
C ALA A 7 22.49 -17.17 -17.68
N GLY A 8 22.37 -16.87 -18.97
CA GLY A 8 23.06 -15.73 -19.57
C GLY A 8 22.47 -14.37 -19.15
N ARG A 9 21.19 -14.36 -18.74
CA ARG A 9 20.49 -13.17 -18.23
C ARG A 9 19.47 -13.58 -17.17
N ILE A 10 19.37 -12.77 -16.11
CA ILE A 10 18.40 -12.92 -15.03
C ILE A 10 17.49 -11.69 -15.02
N VAL A 11 16.18 -11.89 -15.00
CA VAL A 11 15.20 -10.83 -14.82
C VAL A 11 14.60 -10.96 -13.42
N VAL A 12 14.75 -9.94 -12.58
CA VAL A 12 14.18 -9.87 -11.23
C VAL A 12 12.91 -9.02 -11.30
N ALA A 13 11.76 -9.67 -11.27
CA ALA A 13 10.43 -9.05 -11.24
C ALA A 13 9.73 -9.37 -9.91
N ALA A 14 10.44 -9.14 -8.79
CA ALA A 14 10.04 -9.56 -7.45
C ALA A 14 8.97 -8.66 -6.80
N GLY A 15 8.52 -7.60 -7.48
CA GLY A 15 7.47 -6.72 -7.00
C GLY A 15 7.91 -5.79 -5.88
N ALA A 16 6.96 -5.37 -5.05
CA ALA A 16 7.17 -4.53 -3.87
C ALA A 16 6.19 -4.96 -2.78
N ILE A 17 6.54 -4.66 -1.53
CA ILE A 17 5.73 -4.97 -0.35
C ILE A 17 5.09 -3.68 0.14
N GLU A 18 3.77 -3.69 0.40
CA GLU A 18 3.06 -2.59 1.01
C GLU A 18 3.51 -2.41 2.46
N ARG A 19 3.80 -1.17 2.85
CA ARG A 19 4.23 -0.83 4.20
C ARG A 19 3.03 -0.52 5.09
N PRO A 20 2.98 -1.04 6.32
CA PRO A 20 2.03 -0.58 7.31
C PRO A 20 2.36 0.85 7.77
N LEU A 21 1.38 1.53 8.34
CA LEU A 21 1.57 2.74 9.13
C LEU A 21 1.64 2.37 10.62
N VAL A 22 2.41 3.13 11.39
CA VAL A 22 2.60 2.89 12.82
C VAL A 22 1.68 3.81 13.63
N PHE A 23 0.81 3.23 14.42
CA PHE A 23 -0.09 3.90 15.37
C PHE A 23 -0.47 2.90 16.49
N PRO A 24 -0.97 3.35 17.63
CA PRO A 24 -1.43 2.45 18.71
C PRO A 24 -2.54 1.51 18.23
N ASP A 25 -2.52 0.25 18.67
CA ASP A 25 -3.50 -0.81 18.37
C ASP A 25 -3.60 -1.15 16.86
N ASN A 26 -2.51 -1.01 16.11
CA ASN A 26 -2.47 -1.33 14.69
C ASN A 26 -2.54 -2.84 14.38
N ASP A 27 -2.51 -3.68 15.40
CA ASP A 27 -2.65 -5.14 15.35
C ASP A 27 -4.07 -5.63 15.69
N ARG A 28 -5.01 -4.71 15.96
CA ARG A 28 -6.40 -5.03 16.27
C ARG A 28 -7.08 -5.75 15.10
N PRO A 29 -7.92 -6.79 15.36
CA PRO A 29 -8.74 -7.40 14.32
C PRO A 29 -9.58 -6.37 13.56
N GLY A 30 -9.56 -6.44 12.23
CA GLY A 30 -10.17 -5.41 11.36
C GLY A 30 -9.19 -4.35 10.86
N VAL A 31 -7.94 -4.35 11.36
CA VAL A 31 -6.84 -3.56 10.75
C VAL A 31 -6.09 -4.44 9.77
N MET A 32 -5.97 -3.99 8.51
CA MET A 32 -5.28 -4.76 7.47
C MET A 32 -4.68 -3.87 6.39
N SER A 33 -3.85 -4.41 5.49
CA SER A 33 -3.31 -3.64 4.37
C SER A 33 -4.38 -3.36 3.31
N ALA A 34 -4.27 -2.22 2.64
CA ALA A 34 -5.21 -1.83 1.59
C ALA A 34 -5.16 -2.79 0.39
N GLU A 35 -3.98 -3.28 0.01
CA GLU A 35 -3.83 -4.27 -1.06
C GLU A 35 -4.48 -5.62 -0.71
N ALA A 36 -4.44 -6.03 0.57
CA ALA A 36 -5.13 -7.26 1.00
C ALA A 36 -6.65 -7.13 0.85
N ALA A 37 -7.23 -6.00 1.24
CA ALA A 37 -8.65 -5.74 1.04
C ALA A 37 -9.05 -5.77 -0.44
N LEU A 38 -8.23 -5.16 -1.31
CA LEU A 38 -8.45 -5.21 -2.74
C LEU A 38 -8.34 -6.63 -3.31
N PHE A 39 -7.40 -7.43 -2.78
CA PHE A 39 -7.27 -8.84 -3.14
C PHE A 39 -8.51 -9.64 -2.77
N TYR A 40 -9.05 -9.48 -1.55
CA TYR A 40 -10.29 -10.12 -1.12
C TYR A 40 -11.47 -9.74 -2.03
N LEU A 41 -11.62 -8.45 -2.34
CA LEU A 41 -12.66 -7.98 -3.24
C LEU A 41 -12.54 -8.61 -4.64
N ARG A 42 -11.35 -8.52 -5.26
CA ARG A 42 -11.16 -8.97 -6.66
C ARG A 42 -11.14 -10.48 -6.82
N ARG A 43 -10.65 -11.20 -5.83
CA ARG A 43 -10.47 -12.65 -5.93
C ARG A 43 -11.65 -13.45 -5.40
N HIS A 44 -12.34 -12.89 -4.42
CA HIS A 44 -13.38 -13.60 -3.68
C HIS A 44 -14.72 -12.88 -3.66
N ASP A 45 -14.82 -11.72 -4.31
CA ASP A 45 -16.00 -10.83 -4.29
C ASP A 45 -16.44 -10.52 -2.85
N LEU A 46 -15.47 -10.34 -1.96
CA LEU A 46 -15.67 -10.15 -0.53
C LEU A 46 -15.30 -8.72 -0.13
N LEU A 47 -16.28 -7.98 0.41
CA LEU A 47 -16.03 -6.74 1.14
C LEU A 47 -15.55 -7.05 2.56
N VAL A 48 -14.45 -6.43 2.96
CA VAL A 48 -13.83 -6.62 4.29
C VAL A 48 -14.49 -5.80 5.39
N GLY A 49 -15.47 -4.97 5.04
CA GLY A 49 -16.25 -4.13 5.95
C GLY A 49 -17.26 -3.28 5.18
N GLU A 50 -18.24 -2.72 5.90
CA GLU A 50 -19.26 -1.81 5.34
C GLU A 50 -18.86 -0.34 5.51
N ARG A 51 -18.17 -0.02 6.61
CA ARG A 51 -17.70 1.33 6.95
C ARG A 51 -16.17 1.28 7.08
N ILE A 52 -15.50 1.67 6.02
CA ILE A 52 -14.05 1.50 5.88
C ILE A 52 -13.35 2.85 6.00
N VAL A 53 -12.35 2.92 6.87
CA VAL A 53 -11.37 4.01 6.87
C VAL A 53 -10.11 3.53 6.17
N VAL A 54 -9.59 4.32 5.23
CA VAL A 54 -8.31 4.06 4.54
C VAL A 54 -7.29 5.08 5.02
N ALA A 55 -6.31 4.65 5.80
CA ALA A 55 -5.20 5.48 6.24
C ALA A 55 -4.04 5.38 5.24
N THR A 56 -3.60 6.52 4.68
CA THR A 56 -2.59 6.50 3.63
C THR A 56 -1.66 7.71 3.63
N ASN A 57 -0.54 7.57 2.92
CA ASN A 57 0.40 8.62 2.53
C ASN A 57 0.75 8.56 1.04
N ASN A 58 -0.04 7.86 0.22
CA ASN A 58 0.25 7.64 -1.19
C ASN A 58 -1.01 7.54 -2.06
N ASP A 59 -0.85 7.70 -3.38
CA ASP A 59 -1.98 7.76 -4.33
C ASP A 59 -2.60 6.41 -4.65
N LYS A 60 -1.87 5.30 -4.48
CA LYS A 60 -2.41 3.95 -4.79
C LYS A 60 -3.61 3.58 -3.95
N ALA A 61 -3.62 4.02 -2.68
CA ALA A 61 -4.73 3.77 -1.77
C ALA A 61 -6.07 4.33 -2.28
N TYR A 62 -6.05 5.42 -3.05
CA TYR A 62 -7.27 5.98 -3.64
C TYR A 62 -7.93 5.05 -4.67
N ALA A 63 -7.15 4.28 -5.42
CA ALA A 63 -7.69 3.29 -6.34
C ALA A 63 -8.36 2.13 -5.59
N VAL A 64 -7.78 1.72 -4.45
CA VAL A 64 -8.39 0.73 -3.55
C VAL A 64 -9.69 1.27 -2.96
N ALA A 65 -9.66 2.48 -2.41
CA ALA A 65 -10.83 3.14 -1.83
C ALA A 65 -11.99 3.23 -2.85
N ARG A 66 -11.69 3.62 -4.11
CA ARG A 66 -12.68 3.66 -5.19
C ARG A 66 -13.28 2.29 -5.50
N ALA A 67 -12.45 1.26 -5.56
CA ALA A 67 -12.93 -0.09 -5.84
C ALA A 67 -13.89 -0.59 -4.76
N LEU A 68 -13.55 -0.37 -3.47
CA LEU A 68 -14.40 -0.74 -2.34
C LEU A 68 -15.71 0.07 -2.31
N ALA A 69 -15.64 1.38 -2.58
CA ALA A 69 -16.83 2.23 -2.65
C ALA A 69 -17.76 1.80 -3.80
N THR A 70 -17.21 1.46 -4.95
CA THR A 70 -17.98 0.93 -6.09
C THR A 70 -18.65 -0.41 -5.75
N ALA A 71 -18.01 -1.22 -4.90
CA ALA A 71 -18.57 -2.48 -4.40
C ALA A 71 -19.60 -2.30 -3.26
N GLY A 72 -19.89 -1.05 -2.85
CA GLY A 72 -20.97 -0.72 -1.91
C GLY A 72 -20.52 -0.33 -0.50
N ALA A 73 -19.20 -0.32 -0.19
CA ALA A 73 -18.71 0.15 1.10
C ALA A 73 -18.80 1.68 1.23
N ARG A 74 -19.04 2.17 2.45
CA ARG A 74 -18.86 3.59 2.81
C ARG A 74 -17.40 3.83 3.16
N VAL A 75 -16.67 4.58 2.32
CA VAL A 75 -15.23 4.73 2.46
C VAL A 75 -14.87 6.17 2.83
N ALA A 76 -14.06 6.34 3.88
CA ALA A 76 -13.39 7.58 4.23
C ALA A 76 -11.87 7.40 4.09
N ILE A 77 -11.18 8.40 3.56
CA ILE A 77 -9.71 8.38 3.40
C ILE A 77 -9.08 9.36 4.39
N ALA A 78 -8.22 8.88 5.25
CA ALA A 78 -7.32 9.66 6.09
C ALA A 78 -5.96 9.76 5.39
N ASP A 79 -5.72 10.84 4.64
CA ASP A 79 -4.44 11.07 3.98
C ASP A 79 -3.53 11.91 4.87
N MET A 80 -2.37 11.38 5.21
CA MET A 80 -1.39 12.08 6.06
C MET A 80 -0.75 13.28 5.36
N ARG A 81 -0.87 13.38 4.04
CA ARG A 81 -0.32 14.49 3.25
C ARG A 81 -1.30 15.66 3.27
N ALA A 82 -0.83 16.83 3.71
CA ALA A 82 -1.66 18.03 3.76
C ALA A 82 -2.02 18.58 2.36
N SER A 83 -1.14 18.35 1.37
CA SER A 83 -1.27 18.82 -0.01
C SER A 83 -1.80 17.73 -0.97
N ALA A 84 -2.29 16.62 -0.47
CA ALA A 84 -2.91 15.60 -1.31
C ALA A 84 -4.08 16.25 -2.06
N ALA A 85 -3.98 16.36 -3.37
CA ALA A 85 -5.08 16.81 -4.20
C ALA A 85 -6.21 15.80 -4.00
N PRO A 86 -7.38 16.20 -3.50
CA PRO A 86 -8.47 15.28 -3.33
C PRO A 86 -8.87 14.79 -4.72
N GLN A 87 -8.51 13.57 -5.06
CA GLN A 87 -9.15 12.88 -6.17
C GLN A 87 -10.54 12.50 -5.67
N THR A 88 -11.46 13.46 -5.74
CA THR A 88 -12.85 13.26 -5.40
C THR A 88 -13.41 12.18 -6.29
N ALA A 89 -13.48 10.96 -5.79
CA ALA A 89 -14.38 9.98 -6.34
C ALA A 89 -15.73 10.17 -5.63
N GLU A 90 -16.81 10.15 -6.38
CA GLU A 90 -18.16 10.16 -5.85
C GLU A 90 -18.30 9.10 -4.75
N GLY A 91 -18.85 9.47 -3.59
CA GLY A 91 -18.99 8.57 -2.43
C GLY A 91 -17.76 8.45 -1.51
N LEU A 92 -16.65 9.15 -1.78
CA LEU A 92 -15.48 9.17 -0.90
C LEU A 92 -15.42 10.46 -0.08
N SER A 93 -15.16 10.31 1.22
CA SER A 93 -14.82 11.40 2.12
C SER A 93 -13.31 11.42 2.32
N VAL A 94 -12.65 12.54 2.04
CA VAL A 94 -11.20 12.67 2.23
C VAL A 94 -10.91 13.64 3.36
N LEU A 95 -10.04 13.23 4.28
CA LEU A 95 -9.51 14.01 5.40
C LEU A 95 -8.01 14.26 5.14
N PRO A 96 -7.64 15.38 4.47
CA PRO A 96 -6.25 15.69 4.18
C PRO A 96 -5.50 16.12 5.44
N GLY A 97 -4.20 15.82 5.51
CA GLY A 97 -3.34 16.10 6.66
C GLY A 97 -3.70 15.31 7.92
N ALA A 98 -4.58 14.33 7.82
CA ALA A 98 -5.11 13.62 8.97
C ALA A 98 -4.38 12.30 9.20
N ARG A 99 -3.99 12.05 10.46
CA ARG A 99 -3.34 10.81 10.91
C ARG A 99 -4.28 10.01 11.78
N VAL A 100 -4.19 8.70 11.68
CA VAL A 100 -4.78 7.78 12.67
C VAL A 100 -3.98 7.90 13.96
N THR A 101 -4.67 8.12 15.07
CA THR A 101 -4.06 8.28 16.40
C THR A 101 -4.49 7.19 17.37
N ALA A 102 -5.61 6.50 17.11
CA ALA A 102 -6.07 5.35 17.90
C ALA A 102 -7.08 4.53 17.09
N VAL A 103 -7.24 3.27 17.48
CA VAL A 103 -8.30 2.38 17.01
C VAL A 103 -9.14 1.98 18.22
N GLU A 104 -10.46 2.10 18.14
CA GLU A 104 -11.39 1.79 19.20
C GLU A 104 -12.20 0.53 18.86
N GLY A 105 -12.53 -0.25 19.87
CA GLY A 105 -13.38 -1.44 19.83
C GLY A 105 -12.89 -2.49 20.81
N GLU A 106 -13.72 -3.46 21.16
CA GLU A 106 -13.39 -4.55 22.07
C GLU A 106 -12.84 -5.76 21.32
N ASP A 107 -13.63 -6.36 20.45
CA ASP A 107 -13.25 -7.56 19.67
C ASP A 107 -12.69 -7.24 18.28
N GLY A 108 -12.78 -6.00 17.82
CA GLY A 108 -12.35 -5.55 16.51
C GLY A 108 -12.42 -4.04 16.38
N VAL A 109 -12.32 -3.55 15.13
CA VAL A 109 -12.48 -2.13 14.83
C VAL A 109 -13.95 -1.74 14.92
N GLU A 110 -14.28 -0.77 15.76
CA GLU A 110 -15.61 -0.13 15.86
C GLU A 110 -15.56 1.36 15.48
N ALA A 111 -14.41 1.98 15.74
CA ALA A 111 -14.14 3.35 15.33
C ALA A 111 -12.63 3.60 15.19
N VAL A 112 -12.29 4.64 14.45
CA VAL A 112 -10.91 5.10 14.27
C VAL A 112 -10.84 6.59 14.64
N ARG A 113 -9.83 6.97 15.43
CA ARG A 113 -9.53 8.38 15.68
C ARG A 113 -8.60 8.93 14.60
N VAL A 114 -9.10 9.91 13.86
CA VAL A 114 -8.42 10.53 12.74
C VAL A 114 -8.37 12.04 12.94
N GLY A 115 -7.18 12.61 13.10
CA GLY A 115 -7.03 14.04 13.30
C GLY A 115 -7.83 14.60 14.48
N GLY A 116 -7.97 13.83 15.56
CA GLY A 116 -8.75 14.16 16.75
C GLY A 116 -10.26 13.88 16.64
N ARG A 117 -10.77 13.48 15.47
CA ARG A 117 -12.18 13.12 15.26
C ARG A 117 -12.36 11.61 15.41
N ARG A 118 -13.48 11.20 16.00
CA ARG A 118 -13.92 9.81 15.99
C ARG A 118 -14.71 9.53 14.72
N VAL A 119 -14.29 8.54 13.97
CA VAL A 119 -14.93 8.07 12.73
C VAL A 119 -15.38 6.63 12.96
N GLU A 120 -16.67 6.36 12.86
CA GLU A 120 -17.20 5.00 12.94
C GLU A 120 -16.73 4.17 11.76
N ALA A 121 -16.18 2.99 12.05
CA ALA A 121 -15.64 2.07 11.06
C ALA A 121 -15.65 0.65 11.62
N ASP A 122 -15.85 -0.32 10.76
CA ASP A 122 -15.72 -1.76 11.07
C ASP A 122 -14.45 -2.35 10.46
N CYS A 123 -13.72 -1.55 9.66
CA CYS A 123 -12.44 -1.93 9.09
C CYS A 123 -11.54 -0.69 8.90
N LEU A 124 -10.26 -0.84 9.25
CA LEU A 124 -9.22 0.15 8.98
C LEU A 124 -8.20 -0.42 7.99
N LEU A 125 -8.14 0.15 6.81
CA LEU A 125 -7.14 -0.20 5.81
C LEU A 125 -5.94 0.71 5.91
N VAL A 126 -4.75 0.14 5.80
CA VAL A 126 -3.49 0.86 5.97
C VAL A 126 -2.65 0.74 4.70
N SER A 127 -2.17 1.87 4.19
CA SER A 127 -1.26 1.95 3.05
C SER A 127 -0.19 3.01 3.30
N GLY A 128 0.97 2.57 3.79
CA GLY A 128 2.14 3.42 4.11
C GLY A 128 3.14 3.57 2.96
N GLY A 129 2.73 3.29 1.72
CA GLY A 129 3.59 3.23 0.55
C GLY A 129 4.11 1.82 0.28
N PHE A 130 5.10 1.72 -0.59
CA PHE A 130 5.61 0.43 -1.07
C PHE A 130 7.12 0.39 -0.97
N THR A 131 7.65 -0.76 -0.52
CA THR A 131 9.08 -1.03 -0.51
C THR A 131 9.42 -1.99 -1.66
N PRO A 132 10.17 -1.54 -2.67
CA PRO A 132 10.64 -2.41 -3.75
C PRO A 132 11.44 -3.60 -3.22
N THR A 133 11.22 -4.78 -3.77
CA THR A 133 11.92 -6.00 -3.37
C THR A 133 13.28 -6.08 -4.06
N VAL A 134 14.24 -5.34 -3.52
CA VAL A 134 15.60 -5.16 -4.10
C VAL A 134 16.64 -6.17 -3.61
N HIS A 135 16.23 -7.16 -2.80
CA HIS A 135 17.14 -8.08 -2.12
C HIS A 135 18.10 -8.81 -3.06
N LEU A 136 17.60 -9.36 -4.18
CA LEU A 136 18.42 -10.10 -5.15
C LEU A 136 19.40 -9.18 -5.89
N HIS A 137 19.00 -7.92 -6.16
CA HIS A 137 19.90 -6.91 -6.71
C HIS A 137 21.05 -6.59 -5.75
N ALA A 138 20.73 -6.38 -4.47
CA ALA A 138 21.72 -6.11 -3.42
C ALA A 138 22.65 -7.32 -3.18
N GLN A 139 22.12 -8.55 -3.18
CA GLN A 139 22.93 -9.78 -3.10
C GLN A 139 23.91 -9.91 -4.28
N ALA A 140 23.52 -9.46 -5.45
CA ALA A 140 24.40 -9.39 -6.62
C ALA A 140 25.39 -8.20 -6.56
N LYS A 141 25.54 -7.55 -5.41
CA LYS A 141 26.39 -6.38 -5.14
C LYS A 141 25.97 -5.11 -5.89
N GLY A 142 24.72 -5.03 -6.34
CA GLY A 142 24.14 -3.83 -6.93
C GLY A 142 23.93 -2.74 -5.88
N LYS A 143 24.23 -1.49 -6.24
CA LYS A 143 24.01 -0.33 -5.39
C LYS A 143 22.56 0.08 -5.40
N LEU A 144 22.10 0.63 -4.27
CA LEU A 144 20.78 1.21 -4.11
C LEU A 144 20.89 2.72 -3.97
N ARG A 145 19.88 3.46 -4.44
CA ARG A 145 19.66 4.88 -4.17
C ARG A 145 18.32 5.11 -3.53
N TYR A 146 18.22 6.12 -2.70
CA TYR A 146 16.93 6.55 -2.16
C TYR A 146 16.19 7.38 -3.22
N GLU A 147 14.92 7.06 -3.44
CA GLU A 147 14.02 7.78 -4.34
C GLU A 147 12.97 8.51 -3.50
N GLU A 148 13.09 9.83 -3.40
CA GLU A 148 12.23 10.65 -2.52
C GLU A 148 10.75 10.56 -2.89
N SER A 149 10.43 10.55 -4.19
CA SER A 149 9.05 10.46 -4.68
C SER A 149 8.33 9.17 -4.26
N LEU A 150 9.09 8.12 -4.00
CA LEU A 150 8.59 6.82 -3.54
C LEU A 150 8.83 6.61 -2.04
N ALA A 151 9.61 7.47 -1.41
CA ALA A 151 10.13 7.30 -0.06
C ALA A 151 10.72 5.89 0.15
N ALA A 152 11.50 5.38 -0.83
CA ALA A 152 11.98 4.01 -0.85
C ALA A 152 13.33 3.87 -1.55
N PHE A 153 14.06 2.79 -1.24
CA PHE A 153 15.26 2.44 -1.97
C PHE A 153 14.95 1.68 -3.26
N VAL A 154 15.61 2.08 -4.33
CA VAL A 154 15.51 1.45 -5.67
C VAL A 154 16.91 1.13 -6.19
N PRO A 155 17.06 0.23 -7.21
CA PRO A 155 18.33 -0.02 -7.86
C PRO A 155 18.93 1.28 -8.42
N ALA A 156 20.19 1.55 -8.11
CA ALA A 156 20.91 2.74 -8.58
C ALA A 156 21.58 2.52 -9.94
N GLU A 157 21.87 1.27 -10.29
CA GLU A 157 22.63 0.91 -11.47
C GLU A 157 22.13 -0.39 -12.11
N ARG A 158 22.51 -0.60 -13.36
CA ARG A 158 22.28 -1.89 -14.04
C ARG A 158 23.49 -2.78 -13.82
N LEU A 159 23.24 -4.05 -13.53
CA LEU A 159 24.30 -5.05 -13.40
C LEU A 159 24.42 -5.87 -14.68
N PRO A 160 25.63 -6.25 -15.11
CA PRO A 160 25.81 -7.16 -16.22
C PRO A 160 25.05 -8.48 -15.98
N GLY A 161 24.22 -8.87 -16.95
CA GLY A 161 23.44 -10.11 -16.85
C GLY A 161 22.25 -10.10 -15.90
N LEU A 162 22.00 -9.01 -15.13
CA LEU A 162 20.86 -8.91 -14.23
C LEU A 162 20.04 -7.64 -14.51
N VAL A 163 18.73 -7.81 -14.74
CA VAL A 163 17.77 -6.73 -14.98
C VAL A 163 16.72 -6.76 -13.86
N VAL A 164 16.48 -5.63 -13.23
CA VAL A 164 15.36 -5.47 -12.29
C VAL A 164 14.20 -4.79 -13.01
N ALA A 165 13.01 -5.36 -12.91
CA ALA A 165 11.82 -4.89 -13.64
C ALA A 165 10.62 -4.63 -12.70
N GLY A 166 9.68 -3.81 -13.17
CA GLY A 166 8.42 -3.54 -12.48
C GLY A 166 8.59 -2.83 -11.15
N ALA A 167 7.74 -3.15 -10.19
CA ALA A 167 7.71 -2.51 -8.87
C ALA A 167 9.02 -2.72 -8.07
N ALA A 168 9.76 -3.79 -8.31
CA ALA A 168 11.11 -4.00 -7.75
C ALA A 168 12.12 -2.94 -8.22
N ASN A 169 11.85 -2.30 -9.37
CA ASN A 169 12.63 -1.17 -9.91
C ASN A 169 11.95 0.19 -9.68
N GLY A 170 10.99 0.27 -8.75
CA GLY A 170 10.24 1.49 -8.45
C GLY A 170 9.19 1.88 -9.50
N ARG A 171 8.84 1.00 -10.44
CA ARG A 171 7.85 1.27 -11.48
C ARG A 171 6.54 0.57 -11.13
N PHE A 172 5.56 1.36 -10.65
CA PHE A 172 4.31 0.86 -10.10
C PHE A 172 3.14 0.91 -11.08
N SER A 173 3.28 1.55 -12.23
CA SER A 173 2.26 1.58 -13.28
C SER A 173 2.59 0.60 -14.41
N LEU A 174 1.57 0.03 -15.05
CA LEU A 174 1.77 -0.85 -16.21
C LEU A 174 2.47 -0.13 -17.35
N SER A 175 2.11 1.13 -17.62
CA SER A 175 2.75 1.98 -18.62
C SER A 175 4.21 2.30 -18.31
N GLY A 176 4.64 2.20 -17.07
CA GLY A 176 6.03 2.40 -16.66
C GLY A 176 6.88 1.14 -16.73
N VAL A 177 6.28 -0.03 -16.99
CA VAL A 177 6.95 -1.33 -17.07
C VAL A 177 7.21 -1.73 -18.53
N LEU A 178 6.37 -1.28 -19.45
CA LEU A 178 6.48 -1.47 -20.89
C LEU A 178 7.41 -0.41 -21.50
#